data_a79bd51a35c0a0b5840dcaec88aaa845
#
_entry.id   a79bd51a35c0a0b5840dcaec88aaa845
#
_cell.length_a   1.000
_cell.length_b   1.000
_cell.length_c   1.000
_cell.angle_alpha   90.00
_cell.angle_beta   90.00
_cell.angle_gamma   90.00
#
_symmetry.space_group_name_H-M   'P 1'
#
loop_
_entity.id
_entity.type
_entity.pdbx_description
1 polymer ?
#
loop_
_entity_poly.entity_id
_entity_poly.type
_entity_poly.pdbx_seq_one_letter_code
_entity_poly.pdbx_strand_id
1 'polypeptide(L)'
;MGEISIHAQKLTVLSKSIRPLPIVKYKDGVAYDKFEDPELRYRQRYVDLVVNDGVKEIFLKRNKVYNSMREYFNSKGYIEVETPILQSIAGGAAARPFITHHNALDIPLYMRIASELYLKRLIVGGFEGVYEIGKNFRNEGMDRTHNPEFTCMESTLLTRITTG
;
A
#
# COMPACT_ATOMS: atom_id res chain seq x y z
N MET A 1 29.37 27.08 -5.91
CA MET A 1 29.31 25.71 -6.44
C MET A 1 28.60 25.78 -7.77
N GLY A 2 29.20 25.29 -8.86
CA GLY A 2 28.57 25.31 -10.18
C GLY A 2 27.53 24.21 -10.30
N GLU A 3 26.48 24.44 -11.11
CA GLU A 3 25.50 23.41 -11.45
C GLU A 3 26.17 22.29 -12.25
N ILE A 4 25.72 21.05 -12.00
CA ILE A 4 26.15 19.89 -12.79
C ILE A 4 25.52 20.01 -14.17
N SER A 5 26.34 20.20 -15.21
CA SER A 5 25.92 20.32 -16.58
C SER A 5 26.34 19.10 -17.40
N ILE A 6 25.46 18.68 -18.30
CA ILE A 6 25.74 17.57 -19.23
C ILE A 6 25.85 18.16 -20.64
N HIS A 7 27.00 17.94 -21.30
CA HIS A 7 27.17 18.32 -22.70
C HIS A 7 26.71 17.17 -23.60
N ALA A 8 25.48 17.29 -24.12
CA ALA A 8 24.89 16.29 -24.98
C ALA A 8 25.46 16.38 -26.42
N GLN A 9 26.06 15.30 -26.93
CA GLN A 9 26.53 15.20 -28.32
C GLN A 9 25.45 14.77 -29.30
N LYS A 10 24.45 14.00 -28.82
CA LYS A 10 23.35 13.51 -29.66
C LYS A 10 22.07 13.45 -28.84
N LEU A 11 20.97 13.91 -29.41
CA LEU A 11 19.62 13.79 -28.85
C LEU A 11 18.75 13.01 -29.84
N THR A 12 18.07 11.96 -29.37
CA THR A 12 17.11 11.21 -30.17
C THR A 12 15.76 11.24 -29.44
N VAL A 13 14.74 11.76 -30.10
CA VAL A 13 13.37 11.74 -29.59
C VAL A 13 12.76 10.38 -29.89
N LEU A 14 12.50 9.57 -28.85
CA LEU A 14 11.96 8.20 -28.98
C LEU A 14 10.46 8.22 -29.26
N SER A 15 9.73 9.13 -28.60
CA SER A 15 8.30 9.35 -28.84
C SER A 15 7.91 10.78 -28.49
N LYS A 16 6.79 11.27 -29.05
CA LYS A 16 6.21 12.56 -28.69
C LYS A 16 5.11 12.35 -27.66
N SER A 17 5.02 13.25 -26.67
CA SER A 17 3.87 13.30 -25.78
C SER A 17 2.64 13.80 -26.54
N ILE A 18 1.54 13.04 -26.48
CA ILE A 18 0.27 13.40 -27.15
C ILE A 18 -0.45 14.49 -26.34
N ARG A 19 -0.30 14.47 -25.01
CA ARG A 19 -0.90 15.46 -24.10
C ARG A 19 0.21 16.24 -23.39
N PRO A 20 0.08 17.57 -23.28
CA PRO A 20 1.02 18.36 -22.50
C PRO A 20 0.91 18.00 -21.01
N LEU A 21 2.03 18.05 -20.30
CA LEU A 21 2.02 17.97 -18.85
C LEU A 21 1.47 19.29 -18.27
N PRO A 22 0.65 19.23 -17.19
CA PRO A 22 0.13 20.41 -16.50
C PRO A 22 1.23 21.03 -15.62
N ILE A 23 2.23 21.63 -16.28
CA ILE A 23 3.34 22.32 -15.62
C ILE A 23 2.87 23.72 -15.26
N VAL A 24 3.05 24.11 -14.01
CA VAL A 24 2.68 25.44 -13.53
C VAL A 24 3.40 26.53 -14.33
N LYS A 25 2.63 27.44 -14.88
CA LYS A 25 3.11 28.63 -15.57
C LYS A 25 2.79 29.86 -14.73
N TYR A 26 3.70 30.79 -14.69
CA TYR A 26 3.49 32.09 -14.02
C TYR A 26 3.36 33.17 -15.04
N LYS A 27 2.29 33.98 -14.93
CA LYS A 27 2.10 35.18 -15.70
C LYS A 27 1.58 36.29 -14.76
N ASP A 28 2.27 37.41 -14.73
CA ASP A 28 1.93 38.55 -13.86
C ASP A 28 1.77 38.20 -12.37
N GLY A 29 2.60 37.26 -11.88
CA GLY A 29 2.56 36.77 -10.50
C GLY A 29 1.44 35.76 -10.19
N VAL A 30 0.62 35.43 -11.19
CA VAL A 30 -0.46 34.44 -11.05
C VAL A 30 0.00 33.09 -11.60
N ALA A 31 -0.23 32.03 -10.84
CA ALA A 31 0.06 30.64 -11.24
C ALA A 31 -1.12 30.07 -12.04
N TYR A 32 -0.83 29.52 -13.21
CA TYR A 32 -1.78 28.82 -14.09
C TYR A 32 -1.41 27.33 -14.23
N ASP A 33 -2.37 26.53 -14.64
CA ASP A 33 -2.20 25.10 -14.93
C ASP A 33 -1.74 24.27 -13.71
N LYS A 34 -2.10 24.68 -12.50
CA LYS A 34 -1.80 23.91 -11.29
C LYS A 34 -2.56 22.60 -11.26
N PHE A 35 -1.85 21.50 -11.03
CA PHE A 35 -2.43 20.17 -10.85
C PHE A 35 -2.72 19.91 -9.38
N GLU A 36 -3.79 20.56 -8.85
CA GLU A 36 -4.12 20.58 -7.41
C GLU A 36 -5.38 19.80 -7.06
N ASP A 37 -6.28 19.51 -8.02
CA ASP A 37 -7.51 18.78 -7.76
C ASP A 37 -7.22 17.40 -7.15
N PRO A 38 -7.73 17.10 -5.93
CA PRO A 38 -7.40 15.86 -5.23
C PRO A 38 -7.81 14.62 -6.01
N GLU A 39 -8.97 14.61 -6.68
CA GLU A 39 -9.44 13.46 -7.42
C GLU A 39 -8.55 13.19 -8.64
N LEU A 40 -8.22 14.21 -9.40
CA LEU A 40 -7.31 14.09 -10.53
C LEU A 40 -5.92 13.63 -10.09
N ARG A 41 -5.39 14.13 -8.97
CA ARG A 41 -4.11 13.72 -8.39
C ARG A 41 -4.11 12.24 -8.00
N TYR A 42 -5.20 11.72 -7.47
CA TYR A 42 -5.34 10.29 -7.16
C TYR A 42 -5.47 9.45 -8.42
N ARG A 43 -6.30 9.87 -9.39
CA ARG A 43 -6.53 9.14 -10.65
C ARG A 43 -5.30 9.13 -11.55
N GLN A 44 -4.56 10.21 -11.58
CA GLN A 44 -3.38 10.41 -12.43
C GLN A 44 -2.12 10.57 -11.56
N ARG A 45 -1.89 9.61 -10.65
CA ARG A 45 -0.76 9.66 -9.72
C ARG A 45 0.60 9.79 -10.42
N TYR A 46 0.74 9.21 -11.60
CA TYR A 46 1.95 9.33 -12.41
C TYR A 46 2.20 10.79 -12.88
N VAL A 47 1.16 11.55 -13.17
CA VAL A 47 1.27 12.99 -13.48
C VAL A 47 1.62 13.78 -12.21
N ASP A 48 0.92 13.51 -11.11
CA ASP A 48 1.16 14.14 -9.81
C ASP A 48 2.63 13.95 -9.35
N LEU A 49 3.21 12.79 -9.56
CA LEU A 49 4.63 12.51 -9.25
C LEU A 49 5.61 13.28 -10.12
N VAL A 50 5.22 13.66 -11.34
CA VAL A 50 6.09 14.41 -12.27
C VAL A 50 6.01 15.91 -12.02
N VAL A 51 4.81 16.43 -11.74
CA VAL A 51 4.56 17.89 -11.74
C VAL A 51 4.53 18.53 -10.36
N ASN A 52 4.30 17.74 -9.30
CA ASN A 52 4.22 18.25 -7.93
C ASN A 52 5.41 17.81 -7.09
N ASP A 53 6.19 18.77 -6.65
CA ASP A 53 7.32 18.53 -5.74
C ASP A 53 6.87 17.91 -4.41
N GLY A 54 7.74 17.09 -3.82
CA GLY A 54 7.49 16.47 -2.52
C GLY A 54 6.58 15.23 -2.54
N VAL A 55 5.80 14.99 -3.60
CA VAL A 55 4.90 13.83 -3.69
C VAL A 55 5.68 12.51 -3.60
N LYS A 56 6.78 12.39 -4.35
CA LYS A 56 7.66 11.22 -4.33
C LYS A 56 8.23 10.93 -2.94
N GLU A 57 8.56 11.96 -2.19
CA GLU A 57 9.12 11.83 -0.84
C GLU A 57 8.17 11.14 0.14
N ILE A 58 6.85 11.34 0.00
CA ILE A 58 5.84 10.67 0.83
C ILE A 58 5.94 9.16 0.65
N PHE A 59 6.07 8.68 -0.60
CA PHE A 59 6.21 7.26 -0.89
C PHE A 59 7.55 6.69 -0.40
N LEU A 60 8.63 7.46 -0.51
CA LEU A 60 9.93 7.06 0.03
C LEU A 60 9.91 6.99 1.56
N LYS A 61 9.24 7.93 2.24
CA LYS A 61 9.05 7.90 3.70
C LYS A 61 8.21 6.67 4.10
N ARG A 62 7.12 6.39 3.38
CA ARG A 62 6.31 5.20 3.62
C ARG A 62 7.12 3.91 3.50
N ASN A 63 7.97 3.80 2.47
CA ASN A 63 8.84 2.64 2.30
C ASN A 63 9.82 2.48 3.48
N LYS A 64 10.40 3.58 3.98
CA LYS A 64 11.27 3.55 5.17
C LYS A 64 10.52 3.04 6.39
N VAL A 65 9.27 3.46 6.61
CA VAL A 65 8.43 2.96 7.72
C VAL A 65 8.26 1.45 7.63
N TYR A 66 7.92 0.91 6.45
CA TYR A 66 7.78 -0.54 6.28
C TYR A 66 9.08 -1.30 6.54
N ASN A 67 10.21 -0.79 6.07
CA ASN A 67 11.50 -1.43 6.32
C ASN A 67 11.84 -1.43 7.82
N SER A 68 11.63 -0.30 8.52
CA SER A 68 11.86 -0.23 9.96
C SER A 68 10.94 -1.18 10.76
N MET A 69 9.68 -1.35 10.32
CA MET A 69 8.78 -2.34 10.93
C MET A 69 9.32 -3.76 10.74
N ARG A 70 9.75 -4.13 9.52
CA ARG A 70 10.33 -5.44 9.24
C ARG A 70 11.60 -5.68 10.06
N GLU A 71 12.52 -4.73 10.07
CA GLU A 71 13.75 -4.81 10.86
C GLU A 71 13.45 -5.05 12.34
N TYR A 72 12.49 -4.31 12.91
CA TYR A 72 12.07 -4.47 14.29
C TYR A 72 11.53 -5.88 14.57
N PHE A 73 10.55 -6.35 13.80
CA PHE A 73 9.93 -7.67 14.04
C PHE A 73 10.92 -8.80 13.81
N ASN A 74 11.72 -8.73 12.75
CA ASN A 74 12.77 -9.71 12.49
C ASN A 74 13.80 -9.75 13.62
N SER A 75 14.19 -8.60 14.17
CA SER A 75 15.12 -8.53 15.33
C SER A 75 14.55 -9.14 16.60
N LYS A 76 13.22 -9.26 16.70
CA LYS A 76 12.52 -9.92 17.81
C LYS A 76 12.22 -11.40 17.54
N GLY A 77 12.71 -11.95 16.44
CA GLY A 77 12.50 -13.36 16.10
C GLY A 77 11.15 -13.69 15.47
N TYR A 78 10.37 -12.66 15.08
CA TYR A 78 9.15 -12.90 14.30
C TYR A 78 9.48 -13.27 12.86
N ILE A 79 8.62 -14.07 12.26
CA ILE A 79 8.72 -14.49 10.86
C ILE A 79 7.64 -13.77 10.05
N GLU A 80 8.03 -13.10 8.95
CA GLU A 80 7.08 -12.53 7.98
C GLU A 80 6.44 -13.66 7.20
N VAL A 81 5.11 -13.66 7.11
CA VAL A 81 4.32 -14.66 6.42
C VAL A 81 3.31 -14.02 5.50
N GLU A 82 2.81 -14.79 4.53
CA GLU A 82 1.69 -14.43 3.68
C GLU A 82 0.55 -15.42 3.89
N THR A 83 -0.64 -14.91 4.17
CA THR A 83 -1.84 -15.72 4.39
C THR A 83 -2.87 -15.47 3.27
N PRO A 84 -3.82 -16.39 3.03
CA PRO A 84 -4.77 -16.28 1.93
C PRO A 84 -5.61 -15.01 1.98
N ILE A 85 -5.68 -14.30 0.86
CA ILE A 85 -6.59 -13.17 0.65
C ILE A 85 -8.01 -13.67 0.37
N LEU A 86 -8.14 -14.71 -0.46
CA LEU A 86 -9.43 -15.34 -0.74
C LEU A 86 -9.73 -16.41 0.32
N GLN A 87 -10.83 -16.25 1.01
CA GLN A 87 -11.21 -17.09 2.15
C GLN A 87 -12.61 -17.68 1.95
N SER A 88 -12.82 -18.91 2.42
CA SER A 88 -14.14 -19.53 2.41
C SER A 88 -15.09 -18.94 3.46
N ILE A 89 -14.54 -18.37 4.52
CA ILE A 89 -15.28 -17.74 5.62
C ILE A 89 -14.59 -16.44 5.97
N ALA A 90 -15.32 -15.34 5.92
CA ALA A 90 -14.82 -14.05 6.41
C ALA A 90 -14.78 -14.06 7.94
N GLY A 91 -13.67 -13.62 8.53
CA GLY A 91 -13.52 -13.57 9.99
C GLY A 91 -12.30 -12.78 10.44
N GLY A 92 -12.13 -12.65 11.76
CA GLY A 92 -11.03 -11.91 12.39
C GLY A 92 -11.30 -10.43 12.61
N ALA A 93 -12.43 -9.90 12.16
CA ALA A 93 -12.88 -8.53 12.41
C ALA A 93 -14.38 -8.39 12.24
N ALA A 94 -14.95 -7.31 12.78
CA ALA A 94 -16.36 -6.94 12.57
C ALA A 94 -16.43 -5.98 11.37
N ALA A 95 -16.46 -6.51 10.15
CA ALA A 95 -16.53 -5.73 8.92
C ALA A 95 -17.30 -6.50 7.84
N ARG A 96 -17.84 -5.77 6.87
CA ARG A 96 -18.52 -6.37 5.71
C ARG A 96 -17.48 -6.78 4.66
N PRO A 97 -17.42 -8.05 4.24
CA PRO A 97 -16.48 -8.51 3.22
C PRO A 97 -16.92 -8.14 1.80
N PHE A 98 -15.97 -8.05 0.88
CA PHE A 98 -16.27 -8.22 -0.55
C PHE A 98 -16.45 -9.70 -0.86
N ILE A 99 -17.45 -10.03 -1.67
CA ILE A 99 -17.76 -11.39 -2.08
C ILE A 99 -17.38 -11.55 -3.54
N THR A 100 -16.71 -12.66 -3.87
CA THR A 100 -16.39 -13.06 -5.22
C THR A 100 -16.79 -14.52 -5.45
N HIS A 101 -16.66 -15.00 -6.67
CA HIS A 101 -17.03 -16.37 -7.06
C HIS A 101 -15.85 -17.11 -7.68
N HIS A 102 -15.58 -18.33 -7.22
CA HIS A 102 -14.59 -19.22 -7.79
C HIS A 102 -15.23 -20.08 -8.87
N ASN A 103 -15.03 -19.73 -10.14
CA ASN A 103 -15.75 -20.33 -11.27
C ASN A 103 -15.53 -21.85 -11.38
N ALA A 104 -14.29 -22.34 -11.20
CA ALA A 104 -14.01 -23.77 -11.37
C ALA A 104 -14.56 -24.64 -10.24
N LEU A 105 -14.75 -24.11 -9.05
CA LEU A 105 -15.30 -24.82 -7.90
C LEU A 105 -16.77 -24.52 -7.64
N ASP A 106 -17.31 -23.53 -8.36
CA ASP A 106 -18.69 -23.05 -8.22
C ASP A 106 -19.06 -22.68 -6.76
N ILE A 107 -18.16 -21.96 -6.07
CA ILE A 107 -18.33 -21.56 -4.67
C ILE A 107 -18.12 -20.06 -4.47
N PRO A 108 -18.83 -19.43 -3.52
CA PRO A 108 -18.51 -18.07 -3.10
C PRO A 108 -17.20 -18.05 -2.29
N LEU A 109 -16.39 -17.01 -2.51
CA LEU A 109 -15.24 -16.68 -1.71
C LEU A 109 -15.34 -15.25 -1.21
N TYR A 110 -14.69 -14.98 -0.09
CA TYR A 110 -14.66 -13.68 0.54
C TYR A 110 -13.25 -13.11 0.50
N MET A 111 -13.11 -11.84 0.15
CA MET A 111 -11.84 -11.14 0.35
C MET A 111 -11.65 -10.90 1.85
N ARG A 112 -10.46 -11.19 2.35
CA ARG A 112 -10.17 -11.12 3.79
C ARG A 112 -10.40 -9.71 4.35
N ILE A 113 -11.01 -9.66 5.51
CA ILE A 113 -11.21 -8.45 6.31
C ILE A 113 -10.12 -8.25 7.38
N ALA A 114 -9.41 -9.34 7.71
CA ALA A 114 -8.26 -9.41 8.62
C ALA A 114 -7.44 -10.68 8.33
N SER A 115 -6.16 -10.69 8.73
CA SER A 115 -5.28 -11.89 8.67
C SER A 115 -5.26 -12.68 9.99
N GLU A 116 -5.87 -12.18 11.04
CA GLU A 116 -5.80 -12.66 12.42
C GLU A 116 -5.97 -14.18 12.57
N LEU A 117 -7.03 -14.75 11.98
CA LEU A 117 -7.33 -16.18 12.16
C LEU A 117 -6.27 -17.11 11.56
N TYR A 118 -5.67 -16.70 10.45
CA TYR A 118 -4.60 -17.46 9.81
C TYR A 118 -3.28 -17.33 10.57
N LEU A 119 -2.96 -16.16 11.09
CA LEU A 119 -1.79 -15.98 11.95
C LEU A 119 -1.90 -16.81 13.22
N LYS A 120 -3.07 -16.90 13.85
CA LYS A 120 -3.32 -17.78 15.00
C LYS A 120 -3.13 -19.27 14.67
N ARG A 121 -3.53 -19.71 13.47
CA ARG A 121 -3.30 -21.10 13.02
C ARG A 121 -1.81 -21.41 12.91
N LEU A 122 -1.00 -20.46 12.47
CA LEU A 122 0.46 -20.63 12.39
C LEU A 122 1.09 -20.78 13.79
N ILE A 123 0.58 -20.05 14.78
CA ILE A 123 1.00 -20.23 16.18
C ILE A 123 0.63 -21.62 16.69
N VAL A 124 -0.58 -22.10 16.40
CA VAL A 124 -0.98 -23.47 16.73
C VAL A 124 -0.09 -24.50 16.01
N GLY A 125 0.38 -24.19 14.80
CA GLY A 125 1.32 -24.99 14.02
C GLY A 125 2.76 -24.99 14.54
N GLY A 126 3.06 -24.20 15.60
CA GLY A 126 4.34 -24.21 16.29
C GLY A 126 5.26 -23.00 16.04
N PHE A 127 4.81 -21.97 15.32
CA PHE A 127 5.57 -20.72 15.24
C PHE A 127 5.45 -19.96 16.56
N GLU A 128 6.56 -19.41 17.06
CA GLU A 128 6.56 -18.61 18.29
C GLU A 128 6.05 -17.18 18.05
N GLY A 129 6.35 -16.58 16.90
CA GLY A 129 5.88 -15.25 16.51
C GLY A 129 5.84 -15.10 15.01
N VAL A 130 4.73 -14.59 14.51
CA VAL A 130 4.53 -14.32 13.08
C VAL A 130 3.95 -12.94 12.87
N TYR A 131 4.23 -12.34 11.72
CA TYR A 131 3.59 -11.10 11.30
C TYR A 131 3.34 -11.09 9.79
N GLU A 132 2.39 -10.31 9.37
CA GLU A 132 2.08 -10.06 7.97
C GLU A 132 1.86 -8.57 7.72
N ILE A 133 2.43 -8.05 6.63
CA ILE A 133 2.12 -6.72 6.10
C ILE A 133 1.40 -6.92 4.78
N GLY A 134 0.08 -6.80 4.79
CA GLY A 134 -0.73 -7.15 3.64
C GLY A 134 -1.97 -6.27 3.46
N LYS A 135 -2.71 -6.55 2.40
CA LYS A 135 -3.96 -5.86 2.09
C LYS A 135 -5.12 -6.56 2.79
N ASN A 136 -5.95 -5.76 3.47
CA ASN A 136 -7.27 -6.15 3.95
C ASN A 136 -8.34 -5.35 3.20
N PHE A 137 -9.55 -5.91 3.14
CA PHE A 137 -10.65 -5.40 2.32
C PHE A 137 -11.92 -5.30 3.16
N ARG A 138 -12.55 -4.12 3.19
CA ARG A 138 -13.80 -3.89 3.90
C ARG A 138 -14.77 -3.17 3.00
N ASN A 139 -15.90 -3.80 2.69
CA ASN A 139 -16.94 -3.26 1.82
C ASN A 139 -17.84 -2.30 2.60
N GLU A 140 -17.26 -1.17 2.97
CA GLU A 140 -17.86 -0.14 3.80
C GLU A 140 -17.64 1.24 3.19
N GLY A 141 -18.13 2.30 3.85
CA GLY A 141 -17.99 3.68 3.37
C GLY A 141 -16.54 4.14 3.30
N MET A 142 -16.28 5.09 2.40
CA MET A 142 -14.98 5.75 2.25
C MET A 142 -15.01 7.14 2.85
N ASP A 143 -13.91 7.52 3.51
CA ASP A 143 -13.64 8.87 3.97
C ASP A 143 -12.14 9.20 3.90
N ARG A 144 -11.69 10.27 4.56
CA ARG A 144 -10.29 10.69 4.54
C ARG A 144 -9.33 9.69 5.17
N THR A 145 -9.81 8.81 6.04
CA THR A 145 -9.04 7.85 6.83
C THR A 145 -9.41 6.40 6.57
N HIS A 146 -10.51 6.15 5.86
CA HIS A 146 -11.01 4.80 5.57
C HIS A 146 -11.08 4.56 4.06
N ASN A 147 -10.43 3.51 3.61
CA ASN A 147 -10.53 2.99 2.24
C ASN A 147 -11.00 1.54 2.27
N PRO A 148 -11.77 1.09 1.27
CA PRO A 148 -12.23 -0.30 1.20
C PRO A 148 -11.08 -1.30 1.00
N GLU A 149 -9.94 -0.86 0.49
CA GLU A 149 -8.68 -1.59 0.40
C GLU A 149 -7.59 -0.81 1.14
N PHE A 150 -6.98 -1.41 2.13
CA PHE A 150 -5.92 -0.76 2.91
C PHE A 150 -4.82 -1.75 3.29
N THR A 151 -3.62 -1.23 3.52
CA THR A 151 -2.52 -2.03 4.04
C THR A 151 -2.59 -2.06 5.56
N CYS A 152 -2.59 -3.26 6.12
CA CYS A 152 -2.54 -3.50 7.55
C CYS A 152 -1.29 -4.31 7.89
N MET A 153 -0.73 -4.08 9.05
CA MET A 153 0.22 -4.97 9.67
C MET A 153 -0.46 -5.65 10.86
N GLU A 154 -0.43 -6.96 10.88
CA GLU A 154 -0.90 -7.77 12.00
C GLU A 154 0.23 -8.69 12.47
N SER A 155 0.32 -8.90 13.79
CA SER A 155 1.30 -9.81 14.39
C SER A 155 0.66 -10.65 15.47
N THR A 156 1.12 -11.88 15.63
CA THR A 156 0.68 -12.79 16.68
C THR A 156 1.89 -13.45 17.31
N LEU A 157 1.89 -13.50 18.63
CA LEU A 157 2.95 -14.10 19.44
C LEU A 157 2.37 -15.18 20.36
N LEU A 158 3.09 -16.28 20.51
CA LEU A 158 2.79 -17.28 21.54
C LEU A 158 3.16 -16.73 22.91
N THR A 159 2.15 -16.47 23.74
CA THR A 159 2.38 -16.10 25.14
C THR A 159 2.43 -17.36 25.99
N ARG A 160 3.59 -17.68 26.57
CA ARG A 160 3.72 -18.75 27.55
C ARG A 160 3.16 -18.24 28.89
N ILE A 161 2.11 -18.87 29.37
CA ILE A 161 1.67 -18.67 30.75
C ILE A 161 2.63 -19.49 31.62
N THR A 162 3.58 -18.84 32.25
CA THR A 162 4.34 -19.46 33.34
C THR A 162 3.44 -19.52 34.55
N THR A 163 2.83 -20.68 34.81
CA THR A 163 2.27 -21.00 36.12
C THR A 163 3.45 -21.13 37.07
N GLY A 164 3.67 -20.14 37.94
CA GLY A 164 4.60 -20.19 39.06
C GLY A 164 4.15 -21.19 40.11
#